data_48dbaee35506209990f83257b07363d0
#
_entry.id   48dbaee35506209990f83257b07363d0
#
_cell.length_a   1.000
_cell.length_b   1.000
_cell.length_c   1.000
_cell.angle_alpha   90.00
_cell.angle_beta   90.00
_cell.angle_gamma   90.00
#
_symmetry.space_group_name_H-M   'P 1'
#
loop_
_entity.id
_entity.type
_entity.pdbx_description
1 polymer ?
#
loop_
_entity_poly.entity_id
_entity_poly.type
_entity_poly.pdbx_seq_one_letter_code
_entity_poly.pdbx_strand_id
1 'polypeptide(L)'
;MVRDYILKLDLKTIQDYVHNDVLNTSLGANKSNVGGWQSPILWSWPKELRGLQMFVEKEIPEYTFQSLWFNRNGYGHYNLMHNHHTETDGVSGVYYIEVPDKNMGRIYFETDEEYDPQENRLLLFPADLRHGVRKNQSHKKRISLAFNYTRITRSGITI
;
A
#
# COMPACT_ATOMS: atom_id res chain seq x y z
N MET A 1 15.30 0.06 -5.66
CA MET A 1 14.94 -1.13 -6.45
C MET A 1 13.55 -1.60 -6.07
N VAL A 2 12.64 -1.60 -7.01
CA VAL A 2 11.26 -2.04 -6.78
C VAL A 2 11.15 -3.54 -7.06
N ARG A 3 10.53 -4.28 -6.14
CA ARG A 3 10.27 -5.72 -6.29
C ARG A 3 8.77 -5.87 -6.59
N ASP A 4 8.44 -6.55 -7.68
CA ASP A 4 7.09 -6.68 -8.21
C ASP A 4 6.65 -8.15 -8.17
N TYR A 5 5.51 -8.40 -7.53
CA TYR A 5 4.93 -9.75 -7.38
C TYR A 5 3.47 -9.73 -7.79
N ILE A 6 3.03 -10.79 -8.45
CA ILE A 6 1.60 -11.06 -8.65
C ILE A 6 1.26 -12.25 -7.75
N LEU A 7 0.52 -11.97 -6.69
CA LEU A 7 0.15 -12.99 -5.70
C LEU A 7 -1.14 -13.70 -6.09
N LYS A 8 -1.48 -14.75 -5.35
CA LYS A 8 -2.72 -15.52 -5.54
C LYS A 8 -3.46 -15.63 -4.21
N LEU A 9 -3.74 -14.48 -3.61
CA LEU A 9 -4.48 -14.44 -2.35
C LEU A 9 -5.98 -14.48 -2.61
N ASP A 10 -6.75 -14.78 -1.57
CA ASP A 10 -8.21 -14.77 -1.61
C ASP A 10 -8.72 -13.33 -1.62
N LEU A 11 -8.79 -12.73 -2.81
CA LEU A 11 -9.22 -11.34 -2.98
C LEU A 11 -10.64 -11.10 -2.49
N LYS A 12 -11.54 -12.06 -2.69
CA LYS A 12 -12.94 -11.85 -2.28
C LYS A 12 -13.04 -11.64 -0.78
N THR A 13 -12.37 -12.43 0.02
CA THR A 13 -12.34 -12.26 1.47
C THR A 13 -11.76 -10.91 1.86
N ILE A 14 -10.67 -10.49 1.21
CA ILE A 14 -10.04 -9.20 1.47
C ILE A 14 -10.96 -8.04 1.06
N GLN A 15 -11.56 -8.11 -0.13
CA GLN A 15 -12.50 -7.10 -0.62
C GLN A 15 -13.72 -6.96 0.29
N ASP A 16 -14.32 -8.08 0.71
CA ASP A 16 -15.45 -8.09 1.62
C ASP A 16 -15.09 -7.44 2.96
N TYR A 17 -13.93 -7.76 3.50
CA TYR A 17 -13.44 -7.13 4.73
C TYR A 17 -13.29 -5.62 4.56
N VAL A 18 -12.68 -5.16 3.46
CA VAL A 18 -12.48 -3.74 3.23
C VAL A 18 -13.82 -3.01 3.08
N HIS A 19 -14.75 -3.54 2.30
CA HIS A 19 -16.06 -2.91 2.09
C HIS A 19 -16.91 -2.91 3.35
N ASN A 20 -16.90 -3.99 4.12
CA ASN A 20 -17.78 -4.13 5.29
C ASN A 20 -17.23 -3.46 6.54
N ASP A 21 -15.91 -3.50 6.74
CA ASP A 21 -15.31 -3.09 8.01
C ASP A 21 -14.44 -1.83 7.90
N VAL A 22 -13.65 -1.69 6.82
CA VAL A 22 -12.68 -0.60 6.70
C VAL A 22 -13.32 0.69 6.22
N LEU A 23 -14.06 0.64 5.10
CA LEU A 23 -14.62 1.83 4.46
C LEU A 23 -15.74 2.48 5.27
N ASN A 24 -16.28 1.78 6.24
CA ASN A 24 -17.38 2.28 7.07
C ASN A 24 -16.91 2.96 8.36
N THR A 25 -15.60 3.10 8.60
CA THR A 25 -15.12 3.45 9.93
C THR A 25 -14.85 4.91 10.17
N SER A 26 -14.60 5.75 9.16
CA SER A 26 -14.18 7.11 9.47
C SER A 26 -14.22 8.06 8.29
N LEU A 27 -13.93 9.33 8.59
CA LEU A 27 -13.78 10.41 7.62
C LEU A 27 -12.47 10.31 6.83
N GLY A 28 -11.54 9.43 7.24
CA GLY A 28 -10.24 9.30 6.61
C GLY A 28 -9.25 10.36 7.04
N ALA A 29 -8.07 10.33 6.40
CA ALA A 29 -6.98 11.25 6.68
C ALA A 29 -6.48 11.90 5.39
N ASN A 30 -5.88 13.10 5.52
CA ASN A 30 -5.24 13.81 4.41
C ASN A 30 -3.74 13.80 4.59
N LYS A 31 -3.01 13.22 3.62
CA LYS A 31 -1.56 13.18 3.61
C LYS A 31 -1.04 13.50 2.20
N SER A 32 -0.48 12.52 1.49
CA SER A 32 -0.06 12.71 0.09
C SER A 32 -1.22 12.66 -0.90
N ASN A 33 -2.39 12.21 -0.47
CA ASN A 33 -3.57 12.07 -1.32
C ASN A 33 -4.17 13.43 -1.67
N VAL A 34 -4.46 13.62 -2.95
CA VAL A 34 -5.23 14.75 -3.46
C VAL A 34 -6.58 14.19 -3.92
N GLY A 35 -7.62 14.53 -3.17
CA GLY A 35 -8.89 13.81 -3.25
C GLY A 35 -8.75 12.40 -2.70
N GLY A 36 -9.77 11.58 -2.92
CA GLY A 36 -9.75 10.20 -2.44
C GLY A 36 -9.93 10.08 -0.94
N TRP A 37 -9.85 8.83 -0.47
CA TRP A 37 -10.02 8.51 0.94
C TRP A 37 -8.84 7.67 1.40
N GLN A 38 -8.30 8.00 2.57
CA GLN A 38 -7.24 7.25 3.22
C GLN A 38 -7.70 6.89 4.63
N SER A 39 -7.59 5.62 5.00
CA SER A 39 -7.99 5.15 6.33
C SER A 39 -7.07 5.72 7.42
N PRO A 40 -7.53 5.69 8.68
CA PRO A 40 -6.59 5.82 9.81
C PRO A 40 -5.52 4.75 9.74
N ILE A 41 -4.39 5.02 10.39
CA ILE A 41 -3.28 4.07 10.45
C ILE A 41 -3.65 2.91 11.37
N LEU A 42 -3.35 1.69 10.91
CA LEU A 42 -3.44 0.47 11.70
C LEU A 42 -2.03 0.06 12.16
N TRP A 43 -1.93 -0.34 13.42
CA TRP A 43 -0.65 -0.69 14.06
C TRP A 43 -0.46 -2.20 14.17
N SER A 44 -1.37 -2.97 13.60
CA SER A 44 -1.29 -4.43 13.50
C SER A 44 -1.99 -4.91 12.24
N TRP A 45 -1.58 -6.08 11.75
CA TRP A 45 -2.22 -6.68 10.57
C TRP A 45 -3.60 -7.22 10.93
N PRO A 46 -4.64 -6.88 10.15
CA PRO A 46 -5.92 -7.57 10.26
C PRO A 46 -5.77 -9.06 9.90
N LYS A 47 -6.55 -9.91 10.56
CA LYS A 47 -6.50 -11.35 10.30
C LYS A 47 -6.83 -11.70 8.84
N GLU A 48 -7.69 -10.92 8.20
CA GLU A 48 -8.08 -11.11 6.79
C GLU A 48 -6.90 -10.92 5.82
N LEU A 49 -5.84 -10.25 6.25
CA LEU A 49 -4.63 -10.01 5.46
C LEU A 49 -3.46 -10.90 5.88
N ARG A 50 -3.72 -11.95 6.65
CA ARG A 50 -2.66 -12.83 7.16
C ARG A 50 -1.82 -13.46 6.05
N GLY A 51 -2.44 -13.86 4.93
CA GLY A 51 -1.70 -14.40 3.79
C GLY A 51 -0.71 -13.41 3.21
N LEU A 52 -1.09 -12.14 3.11
CA LEU A 52 -0.20 -11.08 2.65
C LEU A 52 0.91 -10.84 3.66
N GLN A 53 0.58 -10.75 4.94
CA GLN A 53 1.55 -10.59 6.02
C GLN A 53 2.63 -11.67 5.97
N MET A 54 2.21 -12.93 5.87
CA MET A 54 3.14 -14.06 5.83
C MET A 54 4.07 -14.00 4.63
N PHE A 55 3.53 -13.65 3.46
CA PHE A 55 4.35 -13.49 2.25
C PHE A 55 5.41 -12.39 2.43
N VAL A 56 4.98 -11.22 2.89
CA VAL A 56 5.88 -10.07 3.06
C VAL A 56 6.99 -10.40 4.07
N GLU A 57 6.62 -10.97 5.22
CA GLU A 57 7.59 -11.25 6.29
C GLU A 57 8.57 -12.36 5.92
N LYS A 58 8.20 -13.23 5.00
CA LYS A 58 9.12 -14.20 4.42
C LYS A 58 10.11 -13.55 3.45
N GLU A 59 9.65 -12.55 2.69
CA GLU A 59 10.49 -11.86 1.70
C GLU A 59 11.46 -10.86 2.31
N ILE A 60 11.11 -10.28 3.45
CA ILE A 60 11.94 -9.28 4.15
C ILE A 60 12.11 -9.63 5.64
N PRO A 61 12.74 -10.79 5.96
CA PRO A 61 12.78 -11.29 7.34
C PRO A 61 13.60 -10.41 8.31
N GLU A 62 14.45 -9.51 7.80
CA GLU A 62 15.24 -8.60 8.62
C GLU A 62 14.46 -7.36 9.06
N TYR A 63 13.21 -7.23 8.64
CA TYR A 63 12.38 -6.05 8.94
C TYR A 63 11.21 -6.44 9.82
N THR A 64 10.74 -5.48 10.62
CA THR A 64 9.56 -5.65 11.47
C THR A 64 8.47 -4.68 11.07
N PHE A 65 7.23 -5.11 11.22
CA PHE A 65 6.05 -4.32 10.85
C PHE A 65 5.97 -3.04 11.66
N GLN A 66 5.62 -1.94 10.98
CA GLN A 66 5.42 -0.64 11.60
C GLN A 66 3.98 -0.18 11.51
N SER A 67 3.41 -0.10 10.31
CA SER A 67 2.07 0.48 10.11
C SER A 67 1.50 0.09 8.76
N LEU A 68 0.17 0.18 8.64
CA LEU A 68 -0.51 0.05 7.35
C LEU A 68 -1.74 0.97 7.30
N TRP A 69 -2.19 1.26 6.08
CA TRP A 69 -3.43 2.00 5.84
C TRP A 69 -3.97 1.65 4.47
N PHE A 70 -5.27 1.92 4.28
CA PHE A 70 -5.97 1.67 3.03
C PHE A 70 -6.18 2.98 2.27
N ASN A 71 -6.17 2.91 0.94
CA ASN A 71 -6.45 4.04 0.06
C ASN A 71 -7.59 3.68 -0.89
N ARG A 72 -8.52 4.61 -1.10
CA ARG A 72 -9.55 4.49 -2.12
C ARG A 72 -9.52 5.74 -2.99
N ASN A 73 -9.15 5.60 -4.25
CA ASN A 73 -9.05 6.69 -5.20
C ASN A 73 -10.10 6.55 -6.29
N GLY A 74 -10.95 7.57 -6.43
CA GLY A 74 -11.92 7.68 -7.49
C GLY A 74 -11.43 8.56 -8.63
N TYR A 75 -12.33 8.98 -9.52
CA TYR A 75 -11.98 9.76 -10.71
C TYR A 75 -11.22 11.04 -10.34
N GLY A 76 -10.12 11.28 -11.02
CA GLY A 76 -9.30 12.49 -10.84
C GLY A 76 -8.42 12.50 -9.60
N HIS A 77 -8.56 11.54 -8.71
CA HIS A 77 -7.76 11.48 -7.48
C HIS A 77 -6.35 10.97 -7.76
N TYR A 78 -5.38 11.49 -7.05
CA TYR A 78 -3.97 11.12 -7.20
C TYR A 78 -3.21 11.33 -5.89
N ASN A 79 -1.95 10.88 -5.86
CA ASN A 79 -1.05 11.12 -4.74
C ASN A 79 0.17 11.89 -5.22
N LEU A 80 0.56 12.92 -4.47
CA LEU A 80 1.77 13.69 -4.74
C LEU A 80 3.01 12.83 -4.52
N MET A 81 4.08 13.12 -5.26
CA MET A 81 5.35 12.43 -5.05
C MET A 81 5.86 12.70 -3.63
N HIS A 82 6.19 11.63 -2.93
CA HIS A 82 6.62 11.67 -1.53
C HIS A 82 7.49 10.45 -1.22
N ASN A 83 8.11 10.44 -0.06
CA ASN A 83 8.69 9.22 0.50
C ASN A 83 8.13 8.99 1.90
N HIS A 84 8.33 7.78 2.40
CA HIS A 84 7.94 7.45 3.77
C HIS A 84 9.12 7.76 4.66
N HIS A 85 9.23 9.03 5.05
CA HIS A 85 10.34 9.51 5.87
C HIS A 85 10.52 8.64 7.10
N THR A 86 11.53 7.81 7.03
CA THR A 86 12.07 7.18 8.21
C THR A 86 13.53 7.60 8.28
N GLU A 87 13.98 8.00 9.43
CA GLU A 87 15.41 8.22 9.69
C GLU A 87 16.16 6.91 9.67
N THR A 88 15.44 5.81 9.45
CA THR A 88 15.94 4.45 9.54
C THR A 88 15.69 3.74 8.22
N ASP A 89 16.51 2.71 7.98
CA ASP A 89 16.37 1.81 6.85
C ASP A 89 15.02 1.08 6.95
N GLY A 90 14.21 1.18 5.92
CA GLY A 90 12.88 0.60 5.90
C GLY A 90 12.47 0.12 4.52
N VAL A 91 11.38 -0.65 4.51
CA VAL A 91 10.72 -1.14 3.29
C VAL A 91 9.26 -0.69 3.32
N SER A 92 8.81 -0.12 2.21
CA SER A 92 7.41 0.21 1.99
C SER A 92 6.80 -0.79 1.03
N GLY A 93 5.49 -0.99 1.15
CA GLY A 93 4.76 -1.84 0.24
C GLY A 93 3.44 -1.25 -0.19
N VAL A 94 3.00 -1.64 -1.38
CA VAL A 94 1.68 -1.35 -1.92
C VAL A 94 1.09 -2.65 -2.44
N TYR A 95 -0.13 -2.95 -2.02
CA TYR A 95 -0.87 -4.12 -2.48
C TYR A 95 -2.23 -3.68 -3.03
N TYR A 96 -2.56 -4.11 -4.25
CA TYR A 96 -3.80 -3.72 -4.91
C TYR A 96 -4.91 -4.72 -4.62
N ILE A 97 -5.99 -4.21 -4.01
CA ILE A 97 -7.12 -5.01 -3.53
C ILE A 97 -8.27 -5.03 -4.54
N GLU A 98 -8.58 -3.87 -5.13
CA GLU A 98 -9.69 -3.76 -6.07
C GLU A 98 -9.32 -2.81 -7.20
N VAL A 99 -9.29 -3.34 -8.41
CA VAL A 99 -8.94 -2.59 -9.63
C VAL A 99 -9.96 -2.98 -10.71
N PRO A 100 -11.18 -2.40 -10.67
CA PRO A 100 -12.28 -2.87 -11.52
C PRO A 100 -12.23 -2.37 -12.96
N ASP A 101 -11.25 -1.53 -13.31
CA ASP A 101 -11.18 -0.92 -14.64
C ASP A 101 -9.72 -0.68 -15.04
N LYS A 102 -9.51 -0.17 -16.24
CA LYS A 102 -8.22 0.27 -16.76
C LYS A 102 -7.99 1.74 -16.42
N ASN A 103 -6.75 2.21 -16.58
CA ASN A 103 -6.36 3.61 -16.40
C ASN A 103 -6.72 4.18 -15.03
N MET A 104 -6.51 3.38 -14.00
CA MET A 104 -6.86 3.75 -12.64
C MET A 104 -5.69 4.39 -11.86
N GLY A 105 -4.67 4.89 -12.56
CA GLY A 105 -3.56 5.62 -11.97
C GLY A 105 -2.35 4.74 -11.64
N ARG A 106 -1.28 4.89 -12.42
CA ARG A 106 -0.02 4.17 -12.16
C ARG A 106 0.69 4.76 -10.96
N ILE A 107 1.33 3.90 -10.18
CA ILE A 107 2.35 4.34 -9.25
C ILE A 107 3.63 4.59 -10.04
N TYR A 108 4.29 5.73 -9.79
CA TYR A 108 5.52 6.09 -10.46
C TYR A 108 6.60 6.44 -9.43
N PHE A 109 7.84 6.12 -9.77
CA PHE A 109 8.99 6.29 -8.89
C PHE A 109 9.98 7.29 -9.46
N GLU A 110 10.79 7.89 -8.62
CA GLU A 110 11.85 8.84 -9.06
C GLU A 110 12.89 8.17 -9.97
N THR A 111 12.92 6.84 -10.02
CA THR A 111 13.76 6.05 -10.92
C THR A 111 13.18 5.92 -12.33
N ASP A 112 12.06 6.57 -12.63
CA ASP A 112 11.27 6.47 -13.88
C ASP A 112 10.52 5.14 -14.05
N GLU A 113 10.57 4.23 -13.08
CA GLU A 113 9.73 3.03 -13.09
C GLU A 113 8.28 3.41 -12.83
N GLU A 114 7.36 2.76 -13.56
CA GLU A 114 5.91 2.90 -13.34
C GLU A 114 5.26 1.53 -13.40
N TYR A 115 4.20 1.35 -12.61
CA TYR A 115 3.47 0.09 -12.54
C TYR A 115 1.97 0.35 -12.59
N ASP A 116 1.27 -0.40 -13.44
CA ASP A 116 -0.19 -0.36 -13.47
C ASP A 116 -0.76 -0.98 -12.19
N PRO A 117 -1.83 -0.40 -11.65
CA PRO A 117 -2.60 -1.10 -10.63
C PRO A 117 -3.19 -2.37 -11.23
N GLN A 118 -3.06 -3.48 -10.51
CA GLN A 118 -3.55 -4.78 -10.89
C GLN A 118 -3.89 -5.55 -9.63
N GLU A 119 -5.06 -6.19 -9.59
CA GLU A 119 -5.48 -6.97 -8.42
C GLU A 119 -4.45 -8.05 -8.10
N ASN A 120 -4.14 -8.21 -6.82
CA ASN A 120 -3.10 -9.11 -6.30
C ASN A 120 -1.66 -8.70 -6.62
N ARG A 121 -1.42 -7.53 -7.20
CA ARG A 121 -0.06 -7.03 -7.36
C ARG A 121 0.46 -6.46 -6.05
N LEU A 122 1.65 -6.92 -5.66
CA LEU A 122 2.40 -6.41 -4.52
C LEU A 122 3.69 -5.78 -5.00
N LEU A 123 3.94 -4.55 -4.58
CA LEU A 123 5.22 -3.86 -4.81
C LEU A 123 5.90 -3.64 -3.47
N LEU A 124 7.17 -4.01 -3.37
CA LEU A 124 8.03 -3.71 -2.23
C LEU A 124 9.19 -2.84 -2.70
N PHE A 125 9.48 -1.77 -1.96
CA PHE A 125 10.53 -0.83 -2.34
C PHE A 125 11.12 -0.14 -1.09
N PRO A 126 12.34 0.43 -1.20
CA PRO A 126 12.92 1.16 -0.08
C PRO A 126 12.01 2.31 0.37
N ALA A 127 11.87 2.48 1.68
CA ALA A 127 10.98 3.49 2.26
C ALA A 127 11.39 4.93 1.90
N ASP A 128 12.66 5.15 1.59
CA ASP A 128 13.18 6.47 1.17
C ASP A 128 13.05 6.73 -0.33
N LEU A 129 12.61 5.74 -1.13
CA LEU A 129 12.39 5.91 -2.56
C LEU A 129 11.15 6.76 -2.80
N ARG A 130 11.33 7.91 -3.45
CA ARG A 130 10.21 8.83 -3.72
C ARG A 130 9.31 8.27 -4.80
N HIS A 131 8.01 8.38 -4.57
CA HIS A 131 7.00 7.84 -5.47
C HIS A 131 5.72 8.67 -5.37
N GLY A 132 4.89 8.56 -6.39
CA GLY A 132 3.57 9.18 -6.42
C GLY A 132 2.61 8.29 -7.18
N VAL A 133 1.36 8.72 -7.27
CA VAL A 133 0.31 8.01 -7.99
C VAL A 133 -0.36 8.97 -8.95
N ARG A 134 -0.42 8.59 -10.21
CA ARG A 134 -1.06 9.39 -11.26
C ARG A 134 -2.58 9.39 -11.08
N LYS A 135 -3.26 10.35 -11.71
CA LYS A 135 -4.71 10.47 -11.63
C LYS A 135 -5.42 9.21 -12.09
N ASN A 136 -6.41 8.80 -11.32
CA ASN A 136 -7.35 7.78 -11.76
C ASN A 136 -8.25 8.39 -12.84
N GLN A 137 -8.22 7.83 -14.04
CA GLN A 137 -9.01 8.30 -15.17
C GLN A 137 -10.30 7.49 -15.38
N SER A 138 -10.56 6.52 -14.50
CA SER A 138 -11.79 5.75 -14.50
C SER A 138 -12.81 6.36 -13.55
N HIS A 139 -14.09 6.21 -13.86
CA HIS A 139 -15.18 6.60 -12.95
C HIS A 139 -15.43 5.57 -11.84
N LYS A 140 -14.69 4.47 -11.85
CA LYS A 140 -14.71 3.47 -10.79
C LYS A 140 -13.62 3.77 -9.77
N LYS A 141 -13.77 3.21 -8.57
CA LYS A 141 -12.84 3.43 -7.46
C LYS A 141 -11.84 2.29 -7.36
N ARG A 142 -10.58 2.66 -7.13
CA ARG A 142 -9.48 1.71 -6.89
C ARG A 142 -9.20 1.66 -5.39
N ILE A 143 -9.00 0.46 -4.87
CA ILE A 143 -8.63 0.25 -3.47
C ILE A 143 -7.27 -0.41 -3.41
N SER A 144 -6.37 0.17 -2.61
CA SER A 144 -5.04 -0.36 -2.35
C SER A 144 -4.71 -0.28 -0.87
N LEU A 145 -3.72 -1.06 -0.47
CA LEU A 145 -3.16 -1.08 0.87
C LEU A 145 -1.72 -0.61 0.79
N ALA A 146 -1.32 0.27 1.70
CA ALA A 146 0.07 0.68 1.86
C ALA A 146 0.55 0.29 3.25
N PHE A 147 1.83 -0.06 3.37
CA PHE A 147 2.39 -0.45 4.66
C PHE A 147 3.89 -0.15 4.73
N ASN A 148 4.40 -0.11 5.95
CA ASN A 148 5.81 0.13 6.24
C ASN A 148 6.36 -0.92 7.19
N TYR A 149 7.61 -1.31 6.92
CA TYR A 149 8.45 -2.14 7.78
C TYR A 149 9.74 -1.39 8.07
N THR A 150 10.30 -1.60 9.26
CA THR A 150 11.58 -1.02 9.67
C THR A 150 12.58 -2.12 9.98
N ARG A 151 13.87 -1.81 9.83
CA ARG A 151 14.92 -2.80 10.04
C ARG A 151 15.03 -3.16 11.54
N ILE A 152 15.19 -4.43 11.82
CA ILE A 152 15.45 -4.94 13.18
C ILE A 152 16.93 -4.71 13.50
N THR A 153 17.22 -4.15 14.68
CA THR A 153 18.60 -4.00 15.16
C THR A 153 19.13 -5.30 15.74
N ARG A 154 20.45 -5.38 15.98
CA ARG A 154 21.07 -6.53 16.63
C ARG A 154 20.54 -6.79 18.02
N SER A 155 20.06 -5.75 18.73
CA SER A 155 19.48 -5.89 20.05
C SER A 155 17.99 -6.26 20.01
N GLY A 156 17.42 -6.43 18.81
CA GLY A 156 16.00 -6.68 18.63
C GLY A 156 15.12 -5.43 18.74
N ILE A 157 15.72 -4.27 18.89
CA ILE A 157 15.00 -2.99 18.94
C ILE A 157 14.78 -2.48 17.52
N THR A 158 13.56 -2.08 17.21
CA THR A 158 13.22 -1.47 15.93
C THR A 158 13.80 -0.06 15.86
N ILE A 159 14.47 0.25 14.80
CA ILE A 159 15.01 1.59 14.55
C ILE A 159 14.25 2.31 13.44
#